data_e0afbbdc55f00500ceb0694f8e02513a
#
_entry.id   e0afbbdc55f00500ceb0694f8e02513a
#
_cell.length_a   1.000
_cell.length_b   1.000
_cell.length_c   1.000
_cell.angle_alpha   90.00
_cell.angle_beta   90.00
_cell.angle_gamma   90.00
#
_symmetry.space_group_name_H-M   'P 1'
#
loop_
_entity.id
_entity.type
_entity.pdbx_description
1 polymer ?
#
loop_
_entity_poly.entity_id
_entity_poly.type
_entity_poly.pdbx_seq_one_letter_code
_entity_poly.pdbx_strand_id
1 'polypeptide(L)'
;MPEISLIRQLRETKSETLPLFDLEERDLQRFYEQGKWSVRQILHHLADVETVLFERIRRTITEPTPRIEGFDQDVWAEKLHYQARPMELARALYEASRDGNIFYARLHYQRDGHLEFIHSDTGVRTLQQEFDKIAEHNLHHLHQIRRALGAGSPL
;
A
#
# COMPACT_ATOMS: atom_id res chain seq x y z
N MET A 1 -8.49 2.96 -15.03
CA MET A 1 -8.96 1.61 -15.41
C MET A 1 -10.45 1.47 -15.11
N PRO A 2 -11.15 0.43 -15.61
CA PRO A 2 -12.55 0.20 -15.19
C PRO A 2 -12.64 -0.14 -13.70
N GLU A 3 -13.69 0.34 -13.02
CA GLU A 3 -13.91 0.10 -11.58
C GLU A 3 -13.87 -1.39 -11.21
N ILE A 4 -14.54 -2.23 -11.98
CA ILE A 4 -14.56 -3.68 -11.74
C ILE A 4 -13.14 -4.26 -11.77
N SER A 5 -12.28 -3.78 -12.67
CA SER A 5 -10.89 -4.20 -12.77
C SER A 5 -10.08 -3.76 -11.54
N LEU A 6 -10.26 -2.51 -11.10
CA LEU A 6 -9.61 -2.01 -9.89
C LEU A 6 -10.02 -2.80 -8.65
N ILE A 7 -11.33 -2.98 -8.42
CA ILE A 7 -11.84 -3.72 -7.26
C ILE A 7 -11.31 -5.15 -7.23
N ARG A 8 -11.25 -5.81 -8.39
CA ARG A 8 -10.65 -7.14 -8.50
C ARG A 8 -9.18 -7.13 -8.10
N GLN A 9 -8.38 -6.23 -8.64
CA GLN A 9 -6.94 -6.11 -8.30
C GLN A 9 -6.72 -5.81 -6.81
N LEU A 10 -7.53 -4.93 -6.22
CA LEU A 10 -7.43 -4.63 -4.78
C LEU A 10 -7.71 -5.86 -3.92
N ARG A 11 -8.67 -6.70 -4.31
CA ARG A 11 -9.00 -7.95 -3.63
C ARG A 11 -7.92 -9.03 -3.82
N GLU A 12 -7.45 -9.19 -5.04
CA GLU A 12 -6.40 -10.15 -5.38
C GLU A 12 -5.11 -9.81 -4.63
N THR A 13 -4.64 -8.57 -4.70
CA THR A 13 -3.42 -8.16 -3.99
C THR A 13 -3.59 -8.24 -2.47
N LYS A 14 -4.78 -7.97 -1.91
CA LYS A 14 -5.08 -8.22 -0.50
C LYS A 14 -4.91 -9.70 -0.16
N SER A 15 -5.55 -10.57 -0.93
CA SER A 15 -5.52 -12.03 -0.72
C SER A 15 -4.10 -12.60 -0.78
N GLU A 16 -3.26 -12.07 -1.67
CA GLU A 16 -1.86 -12.49 -1.80
C GLU A 16 -0.96 -11.91 -0.70
N THR A 17 -1.26 -10.72 -0.20
CA THR A 17 -0.42 -10.04 0.79
C THR A 17 -0.68 -10.51 2.22
N LEU A 18 -1.93 -10.74 2.61
CA LEU A 18 -2.28 -11.09 3.99
C LEU A 18 -1.50 -12.28 4.57
N PRO A 19 -1.36 -13.42 3.87
CA PRO A 19 -0.61 -14.56 4.39
C PRO A 19 0.87 -14.26 4.66
N LEU A 20 1.44 -13.27 3.99
CA LEU A 20 2.87 -12.92 4.12
C LEU A 20 3.20 -12.32 5.49
N PHE A 21 2.22 -11.71 6.16
CA PHE A 21 2.40 -11.20 7.53
C PHE A 21 2.62 -12.33 8.56
N ASP A 22 2.28 -13.55 8.21
CA ASP A 22 2.40 -14.74 9.06
C ASP A 22 3.65 -15.58 8.76
N LEU A 23 4.55 -15.11 7.89
CA LEU A 23 5.82 -15.76 7.58
C LEU A 23 6.70 -15.90 8.82
N GLU A 24 7.52 -16.96 8.85
CA GLU A 24 8.52 -17.16 9.89
C GLU A 24 9.61 -16.09 9.82
N GLU A 25 10.21 -15.76 10.95
CA GLU A 25 11.21 -14.68 11.06
C GLU A 25 12.37 -14.86 10.07
N ARG A 26 12.84 -16.08 9.83
CA ARG A 26 13.91 -16.33 8.85
C ARG A 26 13.55 -15.85 7.44
N ASP A 27 12.28 -15.99 7.03
CA ASP A 27 11.79 -15.54 5.71
C ASP A 27 11.52 -14.03 5.72
N LEU A 28 11.04 -13.49 6.82
CA LEU A 28 10.85 -12.05 7.01
C LEU A 28 12.17 -11.27 6.91
N GLN A 29 13.30 -11.87 7.28
CA GLN A 29 14.63 -11.23 7.21
C GLN A 29 15.30 -11.33 5.84
N ARG A 30 14.71 -12.02 4.88
CA ARG A 30 15.26 -12.11 3.51
C ARG A 30 15.05 -10.80 2.76
N PHE A 31 15.98 -10.48 1.84
CA PHE A 31 15.86 -9.32 0.96
C PHE A 31 16.01 -9.73 -0.50
N TYR A 32 15.37 -8.96 -1.38
CA TYR A 32 15.41 -9.24 -2.81
C TYR A 32 16.74 -8.82 -3.47
N GLU A 33 17.48 -7.94 -2.81
CA GLU A 33 18.77 -7.43 -3.26
C GLU A 33 19.57 -6.88 -2.07
N GLN A 34 20.89 -7.01 -2.12
CA GLN A 34 21.75 -6.50 -1.05
C GLN A 34 21.58 -5.00 -0.84
N GLY A 35 21.47 -4.57 0.41
CA GLY A 35 21.28 -3.18 0.80
C GLY A 35 19.85 -2.64 0.63
N LYS A 36 18.92 -3.47 0.19
CA LYS A 36 17.49 -3.14 0.09
C LYS A 36 16.73 -3.62 1.33
N TRP A 37 15.46 -3.24 1.42
CA TRP A 37 14.59 -3.64 2.52
C TRP A 37 14.40 -5.16 2.59
N SER A 38 14.29 -5.66 3.82
CA SER A 38 13.83 -7.03 4.07
C SER A 38 12.34 -7.18 3.76
N VAL A 39 11.88 -8.42 3.63
CA VAL A 39 10.45 -8.75 3.50
C VAL A 39 9.66 -8.11 4.65
N ARG A 40 10.19 -8.19 5.88
CA ARG A 40 9.60 -7.56 7.06
C ARG A 40 9.39 -6.05 6.87
N GLN A 41 10.42 -5.34 6.44
CA GLN A 41 10.34 -3.90 6.21
C GLN A 41 9.35 -3.55 5.09
N ILE A 42 9.32 -4.33 4.00
CA ILE A 42 8.36 -4.15 2.91
C ILE A 42 6.92 -4.31 3.41
N LEU A 43 6.64 -5.34 4.22
CA LEU A 43 5.29 -5.58 4.74
C LEU A 43 4.83 -4.46 5.69
N HIS A 44 5.71 -3.97 6.55
CA HIS A 44 5.41 -2.80 7.38
C HIS A 44 5.16 -1.55 6.54
N HIS A 45 5.97 -1.34 5.50
CA HIS A 45 5.76 -0.24 4.54
C HIS A 45 4.42 -0.36 3.82
N LEU A 46 4.05 -1.55 3.35
CA LEU A 46 2.73 -1.76 2.73
C LEU A 46 1.59 -1.40 3.69
N ALA A 47 1.69 -1.81 4.95
CA ALA A 47 0.68 -1.48 5.95
C ALA A 47 0.57 0.04 6.18
N ASP A 48 1.69 0.73 6.34
CA ASP A 48 1.69 2.18 6.57
C ASP A 48 1.22 2.96 5.34
N VAL A 49 1.66 2.58 4.14
CA VAL A 49 1.20 3.23 2.90
C VAL A 49 -0.30 3.03 2.70
N GLU A 50 -0.83 1.87 3.02
CA GLU A 50 -2.27 1.61 2.95
C GLU A 50 -3.06 2.58 3.84
N THR A 51 -2.59 2.87 5.05
CA THR A 51 -3.20 3.87 5.95
C THR A 51 -3.08 5.29 5.40
N VAL A 52 -1.93 5.64 4.83
CA VAL A 52 -1.69 6.96 4.22
C VAL A 52 -2.61 7.18 3.02
N LEU A 53 -2.74 6.18 2.14
CA LEU A 53 -3.62 6.26 0.97
C LEU A 53 -5.09 6.33 1.40
N PHE A 54 -5.47 5.59 2.44
CA PHE A 54 -6.81 5.66 3.03
C PHE A 54 -7.14 7.06 3.56
N GLU A 55 -6.20 7.72 4.20
CA GLU A 55 -6.38 9.12 4.66
C GLU A 55 -6.47 10.09 3.48
N ARG A 56 -5.59 9.98 2.48
CA ARG A 56 -5.60 10.84 1.29
C ARG A 56 -6.90 10.76 0.50
N ILE A 57 -7.41 9.55 0.30
CA ILE A 57 -8.68 9.30 -0.40
C ILE A 57 -9.81 10.01 0.32
N ARG A 58 -9.93 9.85 1.64
CA ARG A 58 -10.99 10.49 2.43
C ARG A 58 -10.90 12.01 2.39
N ARG A 59 -9.69 12.57 2.47
CA ARG A 59 -9.49 14.03 2.35
C ARG A 59 -9.87 14.54 0.97
N THR A 60 -9.48 13.85 -0.08
CA THR A 60 -9.81 14.24 -1.46
C THR A 60 -11.32 14.22 -1.71
N ILE A 61 -12.04 13.29 -1.09
CA ILE A 61 -13.50 13.21 -1.19
C ILE A 61 -14.20 14.34 -0.41
N THR A 62 -13.65 14.73 0.74
CA THR A 62 -14.35 15.60 1.71
C THR A 62 -13.90 17.06 1.72
N GLU A 63 -12.72 17.36 1.17
CA GLU A 63 -12.13 18.70 1.17
C GLU A 63 -12.01 19.24 -0.26
N PRO A 64 -12.21 20.56 -0.48
CA PRO A 64 -12.00 21.15 -1.81
C PRO A 64 -10.51 21.23 -2.12
N THR A 65 -10.04 20.42 -3.07
CA THR A 65 -8.65 20.39 -3.57
C THR A 65 -7.59 20.45 -2.45
N PRO A 66 -7.56 19.45 -1.55
CA PRO A 66 -6.66 19.49 -0.39
C PRO A 66 -5.18 19.45 -0.82
N ARG A 67 -4.32 20.06 -0.02
CA ARG A 67 -2.87 19.89 -0.13
C ARG A 67 -2.46 18.69 0.73
N ILE A 68 -1.67 17.81 0.12
CA ILE A 68 -1.26 16.54 0.73
C ILE A 68 0.26 16.46 0.68
N GLU A 69 0.87 16.31 1.85
CA GLU A 69 2.32 16.17 1.96
C GLU A 69 2.76 14.71 1.66
N GLY A 70 3.88 14.60 0.95
CA GLY A 70 4.60 13.34 0.82
C GLY A 70 5.32 12.98 2.11
N PHE A 71 5.86 11.78 2.17
CA PHE A 71 6.69 11.33 3.30
C PHE A 71 7.91 10.57 2.79
N ASP A 72 8.98 10.60 3.59
CA ASP A 72 10.20 9.84 3.32
C ASP A 72 10.06 8.42 3.88
N GLN A 73 9.92 7.45 2.99
CA GLN A 73 9.68 6.04 3.34
C GLN A 73 10.86 5.39 4.11
N ASP A 74 12.08 5.82 3.85
CA ASP A 74 13.27 5.27 4.55
C ASP A 74 13.36 5.81 5.98
N VAL A 75 13.04 7.09 6.17
CA VAL A 75 12.91 7.69 7.50
C VAL A 75 11.80 7.00 8.30
N TRP A 76 10.66 6.70 7.67
CA TRP A 76 9.57 5.95 8.31
C TRP A 76 10.02 4.55 8.72
N ALA A 77 10.69 3.83 7.83
CA ALA A 77 11.18 2.48 8.14
C ALA A 77 12.12 2.46 9.36
N GLU A 78 12.99 3.46 9.47
CA GLU A 78 13.91 3.61 10.60
C GLU A 78 13.19 4.08 11.87
N LYS A 79 12.51 5.23 11.81
CA LYS A 79 11.94 5.90 13.00
C LYS A 79 10.70 5.22 13.54
N LEU A 80 9.95 4.48 12.73
CA LEU A 80 8.80 3.68 13.14
C LEU A 80 9.18 2.23 13.44
N HIS A 81 10.47 1.92 13.50
CA HIS A 81 11.03 0.66 13.97
C HIS A 81 10.48 -0.58 13.24
N TYR A 82 10.49 -0.59 11.91
CA TYR A 82 9.97 -1.70 11.11
C TYR A 82 10.62 -3.06 11.41
N GLN A 83 11.88 -3.06 11.87
CA GLN A 83 12.55 -4.30 12.28
C GLN A 83 12.05 -4.87 13.62
N ALA A 84 11.38 -4.07 14.45
CA ALA A 84 10.91 -4.46 15.78
C ALA A 84 9.38 -4.41 15.94
N ARG A 85 8.68 -3.67 15.09
CA ARG A 85 7.22 -3.51 15.18
C ARG A 85 6.52 -4.87 14.99
N PRO A 86 5.53 -5.23 15.84
CA PRO A 86 4.83 -6.51 15.72
C PRO A 86 4.15 -6.69 14.36
N MET A 87 4.30 -7.86 13.76
CA MET A 87 3.70 -8.19 12.46
C MET A 87 2.17 -8.20 12.54
N GLU A 88 1.61 -8.61 13.67
CA GLU A 88 0.15 -8.64 13.91
C GLU A 88 -0.45 -7.23 13.82
N LEU A 89 0.27 -6.23 14.33
CA LEU A 89 -0.17 -4.83 14.23
C LEU A 89 -0.18 -4.37 12.77
N ALA A 90 0.87 -4.65 12.03
CA ALA A 90 0.97 -4.29 10.62
C ALA A 90 -0.12 -4.99 9.79
N ARG A 91 -0.36 -6.29 10.05
CA ARG A 91 -1.42 -7.05 9.38
C ARG A 91 -2.79 -6.42 9.61
N ALA A 92 -3.12 -6.09 10.86
CA ALA A 92 -4.40 -5.48 11.22
C ALA A 92 -4.60 -4.11 10.54
N LEU A 93 -3.55 -3.26 10.53
CA LEU A 93 -3.58 -1.96 9.85
C LEU A 93 -3.77 -2.12 8.35
N TYR A 94 -3.03 -3.01 7.72
CA TYR A 94 -3.15 -3.29 6.28
C TYR A 94 -4.56 -3.76 5.92
N GLU A 95 -5.07 -4.77 6.62
CA GLU A 95 -6.37 -5.38 6.33
C GLU A 95 -7.51 -4.37 6.46
N ALA A 96 -7.58 -3.67 7.59
CA ALA A 96 -8.65 -2.69 7.84
C ALA A 96 -8.60 -1.52 6.85
N SER A 97 -7.40 -0.99 6.57
CA SER A 97 -7.24 0.13 5.63
C SER A 97 -7.57 -0.30 4.19
N ARG A 98 -7.13 -1.50 3.78
CA ARG A 98 -7.47 -2.04 2.45
C ARG A 98 -8.97 -2.24 2.29
N ASP A 99 -9.65 -2.76 3.29
CA ASP A 99 -11.11 -2.92 3.23
C ASP A 99 -11.81 -1.56 3.14
N GLY A 100 -11.33 -0.56 3.86
CA GLY A 100 -11.81 0.81 3.74
C GLY A 100 -11.58 1.38 2.34
N ASN A 101 -10.40 1.18 1.77
CA ASN A 101 -10.08 1.62 0.41
C ASN A 101 -10.96 0.94 -0.65
N ILE A 102 -11.25 -0.34 -0.51
CA ILE A 102 -12.17 -1.06 -1.39
C ILE A 102 -13.59 -0.49 -1.26
N PHE A 103 -14.05 -0.21 -0.04
CA PHE A 103 -15.35 0.39 0.20
C PHE A 103 -15.50 1.73 -0.51
N TYR A 104 -14.52 2.64 -0.34
CA TYR A 104 -14.55 3.96 -0.99
C TYR A 104 -14.36 3.89 -2.50
N ALA A 105 -13.56 2.94 -3.00
CA ALA A 105 -13.41 2.74 -4.44
C ALA A 105 -14.75 2.41 -5.12
N ARG A 106 -15.56 1.54 -4.51
CA ARG A 106 -16.90 1.20 -5.03
C ARG A 106 -17.85 2.40 -5.10
N LEU A 107 -17.72 3.34 -4.18
CA LEU A 107 -18.62 4.50 -4.12
C LEU A 107 -18.15 5.66 -4.99
N HIS A 108 -16.84 5.85 -5.11
CA HIS A 108 -16.25 7.11 -5.57
C HIS A 108 -15.38 6.99 -6.81
N TYR A 109 -14.85 5.81 -7.15
CA TYR A 109 -13.88 5.67 -8.23
C TYR A 109 -14.39 6.21 -9.57
N GLN A 110 -15.59 5.82 -9.97
CA GLN A 110 -16.21 6.29 -11.22
C GLN A 110 -16.86 7.67 -11.06
N ARG A 111 -17.62 7.83 -9.99
CA ARG A 111 -18.43 9.03 -9.79
C ARG A 111 -17.60 10.27 -9.52
N ASP A 112 -16.61 10.14 -8.65
CA ASP A 112 -15.85 11.25 -8.09
C ASP A 112 -14.36 11.18 -8.46
N GLY A 113 -13.96 10.27 -9.33
CA GLY A 113 -12.56 10.03 -9.71
C GLY A 113 -11.84 11.25 -10.28
N HIS A 114 -12.58 12.24 -10.77
CA HIS A 114 -12.07 13.50 -11.29
C HIS A 114 -11.69 14.52 -10.21
N LEU A 115 -12.07 14.30 -8.95
CA LEU A 115 -11.70 15.18 -7.85
C LEU A 115 -10.18 15.26 -7.72
N GLU A 116 -9.69 16.47 -7.46
CA GLU A 116 -8.26 16.75 -7.45
C GLU A 116 -7.74 17.03 -6.05
N PHE A 117 -6.45 16.75 -5.86
CA PHE A 117 -5.65 17.21 -4.73
C PHE A 117 -4.27 17.66 -5.22
N ILE A 118 -3.55 18.42 -4.41
CA ILE A 118 -2.20 18.89 -4.72
C ILE A 118 -1.21 18.14 -3.83
N HIS A 119 -0.41 17.26 -4.43
CA HIS A 119 0.64 16.55 -3.73
C HIS A 119 1.93 17.37 -3.72
N SER A 120 2.60 17.46 -2.56
CA SER A 120 3.82 18.28 -2.39
C SER A 120 4.93 17.95 -3.39
N ASP A 121 5.08 16.67 -3.78
CA ASP A 121 6.17 16.22 -4.64
C ASP A 121 5.78 16.08 -6.11
N THR A 122 4.53 15.71 -6.39
CA THR A 122 4.07 15.35 -7.74
C THR A 122 3.06 16.32 -8.36
N GLY A 123 2.63 17.36 -7.62
CA GLY A 123 1.68 18.36 -8.10
C GLY A 123 0.24 17.86 -8.11
N VAL A 124 -0.56 18.35 -9.08
CA VAL A 124 -1.98 18.01 -9.18
C VAL A 124 -2.15 16.54 -9.55
N ARG A 125 -2.99 15.86 -8.76
CA ARG A 125 -3.38 14.48 -8.98
C ARG A 125 -4.89 14.32 -8.81
N THR A 126 -5.44 13.23 -9.34
CA THR A 126 -6.86 12.93 -9.20
C THR A 126 -7.11 11.79 -8.22
N LEU A 127 -8.31 11.76 -7.67
CA LEU A 127 -8.78 10.66 -6.81
C LEU A 127 -8.66 9.30 -7.51
N GLN A 128 -8.99 9.24 -8.81
CA GLN A 128 -8.86 8.01 -9.60
C GLN A 128 -7.40 7.52 -9.63
N GLN A 129 -6.45 8.42 -9.88
CA GLN A 129 -5.02 8.08 -9.87
C GLN A 129 -4.54 7.58 -8.51
N GLU A 130 -5.10 8.10 -7.42
CA GLU A 130 -4.72 7.66 -6.07
C GLU A 130 -5.28 6.26 -5.75
N PHE A 131 -6.47 5.93 -6.21
CA PHE A 131 -7.00 4.56 -6.14
C PHE A 131 -6.17 3.57 -6.98
N ASP A 132 -5.84 3.93 -8.22
CA ASP A 132 -5.01 3.09 -9.10
C ASP A 132 -3.65 2.80 -8.47
N LYS A 133 -3.05 3.80 -7.82
CA LYS A 133 -1.78 3.68 -7.11
C LYS A 133 -1.80 2.61 -6.02
N ILE A 134 -2.92 2.40 -5.32
CA ILE A 134 -3.01 1.37 -4.27
C ILE A 134 -2.69 -0.01 -4.85
N ALA A 135 -3.34 -0.36 -5.96
CA ALA A 135 -3.14 -1.66 -6.60
C ALA A 135 -1.73 -1.81 -7.19
N GLU A 136 -1.27 -0.81 -7.90
CA GLU A 136 0.05 -0.80 -8.56
C GLU A 136 1.20 -0.88 -7.54
N HIS A 137 1.13 -0.09 -6.47
CA HIS A 137 2.13 -0.07 -5.42
C HIS A 137 2.22 -1.41 -4.69
N ASN A 138 1.08 -2.00 -4.34
CA ASN A 138 1.05 -3.30 -3.70
C ASN A 138 1.65 -4.39 -4.60
N LEU A 139 1.27 -4.42 -5.87
CA LEU A 139 1.78 -5.39 -6.83
C LEU A 139 3.30 -5.27 -7.02
N HIS A 140 3.81 -4.04 -7.10
CA HIS A 140 5.25 -3.79 -7.17
C HIS A 140 5.99 -4.43 -5.99
N HIS A 141 5.51 -4.24 -4.77
CA HIS A 141 6.12 -4.81 -3.58
C HIS A 141 5.94 -6.34 -3.45
N LEU A 142 4.83 -6.88 -3.94
CA LEU A 142 4.68 -8.34 -4.04
C LEU A 142 5.76 -8.96 -4.93
N HIS A 143 6.11 -8.32 -6.05
CA HIS A 143 7.21 -8.77 -6.89
C HIS A 143 8.56 -8.76 -6.17
N GLN A 144 8.84 -7.73 -5.36
CA GLN A 144 10.05 -7.67 -4.55
C GLN A 144 10.08 -8.79 -3.49
N ILE A 145 8.96 -9.04 -2.80
CA ILE A 145 8.86 -10.12 -1.81
C ILE A 145 9.07 -11.49 -2.48
N ARG A 146 8.46 -11.74 -3.63
CA ARG A 146 8.67 -12.96 -4.40
C ARG A 146 10.15 -13.20 -4.74
N ARG A 147 10.84 -12.15 -5.17
CA ARG A 147 12.30 -12.22 -5.42
C ARG A 147 13.07 -12.54 -4.15
N ALA A 148 12.71 -11.95 -3.02
CA ALA A 148 13.36 -12.19 -1.74
C ALA A 148 13.19 -13.64 -1.26
N LEU A 149 12.00 -14.22 -1.45
CA LEU A 149 11.68 -15.58 -1.01
C LEU A 149 12.23 -16.66 -1.94
N GLY A 150 12.65 -16.30 -3.14
CA GLY A 150 13.29 -17.20 -4.09
C GLY A 150 12.78 -16.98 -5.50
N ALA A 151 13.69 -16.65 -6.43
CA ALA A 151 13.34 -16.42 -7.83
C ALA A 151 12.61 -17.63 -8.41
N GLY A 152 11.39 -17.39 -8.93
CA GLY A 152 10.57 -18.45 -9.53
C GLY A 152 9.77 -19.28 -8.55
N SER A 153 9.83 -19.01 -7.24
CA SER A 153 8.92 -19.65 -6.28
C SER A 153 7.53 -19.02 -6.44
N PRO A 154 6.49 -19.83 -6.73
CA PRO A 154 5.13 -19.33 -6.67
C PRO A 154 4.79 -19.00 -5.20
N LEU A 155 4.21 -17.86 -4.98
CA LEU A 155 3.58 -17.53 -3.73
C LEU A 155 2.12 -17.96 -3.77
#